data_1810da32deeacb47a3e1cd16d2e5a740
#
_entry.id   1810da32deeacb47a3e1cd16d2e5a740
#
_cell.length_a   1.000
_cell.length_b   1.000
_cell.length_c   1.000
_cell.angle_alpha   90.00
_cell.angle_beta   90.00
_cell.angle_gamma   90.00
#
_symmetry.space_group_name_H-M   'P 1'
#
loop_
_entity.id
_entity.type
_entity.pdbx_description
1 polymer ?
#
loop_
_entity_poly.entity_id
_entity_poly.type
_entity_poly.pdbx_seq_one_letter_code
_entity_poly.pdbx_strand_id
1 'polypeptide(L)'
;MQEISKHSVNIEQRKTITVSGVESVTAFSEVKIALTLIGGEKMHVVGTGLKIVGFSKASGSFAAEGNVSGVSYGGKSFTAKLFR
;
A
#
# COMPACT_ATOMS: atom_id res chain seq x y z
N MET A 1 -2.87 12.87 -16.66
CA MET A 1 -2.65 12.88 -16.36
C MET A 1 -2.11 12.66 -15.83
N GLN A 2 -2.14 12.52 -15.52
CA GLN A 2 -1.76 12.27 -14.99
C GLN A 2 -1.22 12.24 -14.24
N GLU A 3 -0.80 12.08 -14.11
CA GLU A 3 -0.24 11.98 -13.38
C GLU A 3 -0.05 12.37 -12.26
N ILE A 4 -0.55 12.60 -12.01
CA ILE A 4 -0.68 13.16 -10.90
C ILE A 4 -0.44 12.26 -9.87
N SER A 5 -1.08 11.30 -9.66
CA SER A 5 -0.81 10.47 -8.64
C SER A 5 0.12 9.53 -9.06
N LYS A 6 1.29 9.71 -8.89
CA LYS A 6 2.26 8.83 -9.19
C LYS A 6 2.25 7.67 -8.29
N HIS A 7 1.17 6.98 -8.17
CA HIS A 7 1.03 5.82 -7.30
C HIS A 7 1.35 4.55 -8.05
N SER A 8 2.19 3.74 -7.52
CA SER A 8 2.45 2.44 -8.11
C SER A 8 2.76 1.43 -7.02
N VAL A 9 2.53 0.18 -7.31
CA VAL A 9 2.76 -0.90 -6.38
C VAL A 9 3.57 -1.96 -7.09
N ASN A 10 4.65 -2.38 -6.48
CA ASN A 10 5.50 -3.40 -7.06
C ASN A 10 5.72 -4.49 -6.03
N ILE A 11 5.34 -5.71 -6.34
CA ILE A 11 5.49 -6.82 -5.45
C ILE A 11 6.41 -7.84 -6.11
N GLU A 12 7.48 -8.20 -5.41
CA GLU A 12 8.41 -9.16 -5.95
C GLU A 12 8.35 -10.44 -5.17
N GLN A 13 8.02 -11.51 -5.84
CA GLN A 13 7.97 -12.85 -5.26
C GLN A 13 7.14 -12.92 -4.00
N ARG A 14 6.17 -12.02 -3.89
CA ARG A 14 5.32 -11.96 -2.72
C ARG A 14 6.06 -11.74 -1.43
N LYS A 15 7.32 -11.36 -1.51
CA LYS A 15 8.11 -11.15 -0.31
C LYS A 15 8.48 -9.71 -0.08
N THR A 16 8.46 -8.90 -1.10
CA THR A 16 8.82 -7.50 -0.96
C THR A 16 7.76 -6.68 -1.66
N ILE A 17 7.31 -5.63 -1.02
CA ILE A 17 6.36 -4.74 -1.65
C ILE A 17 6.90 -3.33 -1.57
N THR A 18 6.86 -2.62 -2.68
CA THR A 18 7.27 -1.24 -2.75
C THR A 18 6.11 -0.44 -3.31
N VAL A 19 5.79 0.65 -2.65
CA VAL A 19 4.65 1.46 -3.06
C VAL A 19 5.12 2.89 -3.19
N SER A 20 4.70 3.56 -4.24
CA SER A 20 5.00 4.98 -4.37
C SER A 20 3.70 5.75 -4.28
N GLY A 21 3.78 7.04 -4.02
CA GLY A 21 2.61 7.86 -3.87
C GLY A 21 1.96 7.74 -2.50
N VAL A 22 2.73 7.38 -1.49
CA VAL A 22 2.23 7.20 -0.14
C VAL A 22 2.38 8.47 0.66
N GLU A 23 1.31 8.90 1.29
CA GLU A 23 1.37 10.08 2.13
C GLU A 23 1.75 9.71 3.55
N SER A 24 1.21 8.67 4.09
CA SER A 24 1.52 8.26 5.44
C SER A 24 1.16 6.81 5.68
N VAL A 25 1.71 6.25 6.75
CA VAL A 25 1.37 4.91 7.21
C VAL A 25 0.45 5.11 8.39
N THR A 26 -0.79 4.67 8.29
CA THR A 26 -1.76 4.95 9.33
C THR A 26 -1.89 3.83 10.34
N ALA A 27 -1.56 2.61 9.96
CA ALA A 27 -1.59 1.49 10.90
C ALA A 27 -0.67 0.39 10.41
N PHE A 28 -0.16 -0.38 11.34
CA PHE A 28 0.77 -1.43 10.98
C PHE A 28 0.65 -2.59 11.93
N SER A 29 0.59 -3.78 11.41
CA SER A 29 0.71 -4.99 12.20
C SER A 29 1.39 -6.02 11.32
N GLU A 30 1.71 -7.17 11.86
CA GLU A 30 2.38 -8.20 11.09
C GLU A 30 1.50 -8.79 10.02
N VAL A 31 0.20 -8.57 10.08
CA VAL A 31 -0.69 -9.14 9.10
C VAL A 31 -1.35 -8.10 8.21
N LYS A 32 -1.19 -6.83 8.55
CA LYS A 32 -1.86 -5.79 7.77
C LYS A 32 -1.16 -4.46 7.94
N ILE A 33 -0.99 -3.76 6.85
CA ILE A 33 -0.43 -2.42 6.86
C ILE A 33 -1.43 -1.51 6.18
N ALA A 34 -1.79 -0.41 6.82
CA ALA A 34 -2.72 0.54 6.24
C ALA A 34 -1.98 1.81 5.88
N LEU A 35 -2.13 2.23 4.67
CA LEU A 35 -1.46 3.41 4.14
C LEU A 35 -2.48 4.42 3.66
N THR A 36 -2.11 5.68 3.69
CA THR A 36 -2.89 6.71 3.05
C THR A 36 -2.08 7.19 1.86
N LEU A 37 -2.68 7.22 0.72
CA LEU A 37 -1.99 7.65 -0.49
C LEU A 37 -2.17 9.14 -0.68
N ILE A 38 -1.30 9.71 -1.48
CA ILE A 38 -1.41 11.11 -1.80
C ILE A 38 -2.72 11.26 -2.55
N GLY A 39 -3.58 12.12 -2.10
CA GLY A 39 -4.91 12.25 -2.66
C GLY A 39 -5.97 11.73 -1.72
N GLY A 40 -5.57 11.11 -0.62
CA GLY A 40 -6.52 10.70 0.39
C GLY A 40 -7.04 9.28 0.31
N GLU A 41 -6.66 8.56 -0.72
CA GLU A 41 -7.15 7.21 -0.87
C GLU A 41 -6.43 6.30 0.11
N LYS A 42 -7.08 5.26 0.56
CA LYS A 42 -6.47 4.33 1.50
C LYS A 42 -6.10 3.03 0.82
N MET A 43 -5.03 2.44 1.28
CA MET A 43 -4.56 1.19 0.72
C MET A 43 -4.18 0.26 1.85
N HIS A 44 -4.46 -1.02 1.69
CA HIS A 44 -4.12 -2.00 2.70
C HIS A 44 -3.29 -3.11 2.09
N VAL A 45 -2.24 -3.49 2.80
CA VAL A 45 -1.41 -4.62 2.40
C VAL A 45 -1.64 -5.69 3.45
N VAL A 46 -1.98 -6.88 3.02
CA VAL A 46 -2.23 -7.98 3.95
C VAL A 46 -1.26 -9.13 3.71
N GLY A 47 -0.94 -9.82 4.74
CA GLY A 47 0.00 -10.94 4.64
C GLY A 47 0.31 -11.49 6.00
N THR A 48 1.50 -12.07 6.14
CA THR A 48 1.97 -12.56 7.43
C THR A 48 3.43 -12.19 7.58
N GLY A 49 3.83 -11.92 8.80
CA GLY A 49 5.20 -11.54 9.08
C GLY A 49 5.62 -10.26 8.40
N LEU A 50 4.68 -9.34 8.22
CA LEU A 50 4.98 -8.11 7.51
C LEU A 50 5.85 -7.19 8.35
N LYS A 51 6.75 -6.47 7.69
CA LYS A 51 7.68 -5.64 8.37
C LYS A 51 8.00 -4.45 7.49
N ILE A 52 7.92 -3.25 8.03
CA ILE A 52 8.23 -2.07 7.25
C ILE A 52 9.73 -1.93 7.14
N VAL A 53 10.22 -1.84 5.92
CA VAL A 53 11.63 -1.70 5.66
C VAL A 53 12.01 -0.22 5.59
N GLY A 54 11.15 0.59 5.04
CA GLY A 54 11.45 1.99 4.95
C GLY A 54 10.26 2.79 4.44
N PHE A 55 10.26 4.06 4.77
CA PHE A 55 9.23 4.95 4.28
C PHE A 55 9.84 6.34 4.22
N SER A 56 9.72 6.98 3.08
CA SER A 56 10.22 8.32 2.91
C SER A 56 9.05 9.22 2.57
N LYS A 57 8.67 10.06 3.51
CA LYS A 57 7.55 10.94 3.29
C LYS A 57 7.84 11.95 2.20
N ALA A 58 9.07 12.38 2.10
CA ALA A 58 9.45 13.37 1.11
C ALA A 58 9.22 12.86 -0.31
N SER A 59 9.51 11.60 -0.56
CA SER A 59 9.34 11.07 -1.90
C SER A 59 8.08 10.23 -2.03
N GLY A 60 7.41 9.95 -0.92
CA GLY A 60 6.22 9.11 -0.96
C GLY A 60 6.52 7.65 -1.20
N SER A 61 7.72 7.22 -0.88
CA SER A 61 8.12 5.83 -1.12
C SER A 61 7.97 5.01 0.14
N PHE A 62 7.42 3.84 0.00
CA PHE A 62 7.20 2.93 1.10
C PHE A 62 7.68 1.55 0.70
N ALA A 63 8.34 0.85 1.60
CA ALA A 63 8.80 -0.50 1.32
C ALA A 63 8.56 -1.38 2.53
N ALA A 64 8.14 -2.58 2.29
CA ALA A 64 7.92 -3.55 3.35
C ALA A 64 8.29 -4.93 2.84
N GLU A 65 8.52 -5.85 3.75
CA GLU A 65 8.78 -7.21 3.36
C GLU A 65 7.99 -8.15 4.25
N GLY A 66 7.91 -9.39 3.85
CA GLY A 66 7.15 -10.40 4.55
C GLY A 66 6.45 -11.24 3.52
N ASN A 67 5.46 -11.99 3.96
CA ASN A 67 4.74 -12.85 3.05
C ASN A 67 3.45 -12.12 2.65
N VAL A 68 3.48 -11.47 1.51
CA VAL A 68 2.37 -10.63 1.07
C VAL A 68 1.29 -11.49 0.45
N SER A 69 0.08 -11.42 0.99
CA SER A 69 -1.04 -12.19 0.46
C SER A 69 -1.89 -11.37 -0.48
N GLY A 70 -1.98 -10.10 -0.28
CA GLY A 70 -2.81 -9.30 -1.14
C GLY A 70 -2.73 -7.83 -0.83
N VAL A 71 -3.31 -7.05 -1.71
CA VAL A 71 -3.36 -5.61 -1.58
C VAL A 71 -4.77 -5.18 -1.92
N SER A 72 -5.33 -4.29 -1.13
CA SER A 72 -6.65 -3.78 -1.44
C SER A 72 -6.67 -2.29 -1.22
N TYR A 73 -7.62 -1.64 -1.86
CA TYR A 73 -7.79 -0.21 -1.71
C TYR A 73 -9.04 0.01 -0.90
N GLY A 74 -8.95 0.91 0.05
CA GLY A 74 -9.94 0.99 1.05
C GLY A 74 -11.19 1.74 0.74
N GLY A 75 -11.36 2.23 -0.42
CA GLY A 75 -12.55 2.95 -0.72
C GLY A 75 -13.71 2.00 -0.82
N LYS A 76 -14.77 2.27 -0.09
CA LYS A 76 -15.88 1.40 -0.12
C LYS A 76 -16.48 1.29 -1.47
N SER A 77 -16.58 2.34 -2.19
CA SER A 77 -17.17 2.24 -3.48
C SER A 77 -16.28 1.46 -4.43
N PHE A 78 -15.01 1.56 -4.24
CA PHE A 78 -14.10 0.83 -5.07
C PHE A 78 -14.27 -0.65 -4.84
N THR A 79 -14.44 -1.04 -3.62
CA THR A 79 -14.63 -2.42 -3.29
C THR A 79 -15.90 -2.95 -3.92
N ALA A 80 -16.94 -2.19 -3.88
CA ALA A 80 -18.16 -2.62 -4.47
C ALA A 80 -18.00 -2.83 -5.95
N LYS A 81 -17.27 -1.98 -6.62
CA LYS A 81 -17.06 -2.17 -7.99
C LYS A 81 -16.32 -3.37 -8.33
N LEU A 82 -15.38 -3.72 -7.56
CA LEU A 82 -14.59 -4.87 -7.82
C LEU A 82 -15.39 -6.12 -7.82
N PHE A 83 -16.41 -6.12 -7.05
CA PHE A 83 -17.14 -7.31 -7.00
C PHE A 83 -18.29 -7.37 -7.90
N ARG A 84 -18.42 -6.58 -8.71
CA ARG A 84 -19.43 -6.57 -9.49
C ARG A 84 -19.37 -6.94 -10.42
#